data_672689e02be9901996b008866cb7c2a0
#
_entry.id   672689e02be9901996b008866cb7c2a0
#
_cell.length_a   1.000
_cell.length_b   1.000
_cell.length_c   1.000
_cell.angle_alpha   90.00
_cell.angle_beta   90.00
_cell.angle_gamma   90.00
#
_symmetry.space_group_name_H-M   'P 1'
#
loop_
_entity.id
_entity.type
_entity.pdbx_description
1 polymer ?
#
loop_
_entity_poly.entity_id
_entity_poly.type
_entity_poly.pdbx_seq_one_letter_code
_entity_poly.pdbx_strand_id
1 'polypeptide(L)'
;AYALGVSLAVGLAEKRDGEIGAVHYNSQAALFGQGVKEMIHLLELIHGGPENIIHGAGDLYVTVFGGRTRKIGTLLGRGLTFDQAMEELQGVTLESIVIATRTARAVRKLAERGVVSLDDFPLLMHVDAIINEGAEVDIPWEKFTTIVEK
;
A
#
# COMPACT_ATOMS: atom_id res chain seq x y z
N ALA A 1 0.32 -6.34 -0.35
CA ALA A 1 0.93 -5.06 0.03
C ALA A 1 0.04 -3.88 -0.41
N TYR A 2 -0.18 -3.69 -1.70
CA TYR A 2 -0.86 -2.49 -2.22
C TYR A 2 -2.33 -2.38 -1.81
N ALA A 3 -3.05 -3.49 -1.66
CA ALA A 3 -4.42 -3.45 -1.14
C ALA A 3 -4.51 -2.87 0.27
N LEU A 4 -3.50 -3.12 1.10
CA LEU A 4 -3.37 -2.48 2.42
C LEU A 4 -3.18 -0.97 2.24
N GLY A 5 -2.24 -0.56 1.38
CA GLY A 5 -1.97 0.85 1.09
C GLY A 5 -3.22 1.60 0.61
N VAL A 6 -3.98 1.05 -0.34
CA VAL A 6 -5.24 1.65 -0.81
C VAL A 6 -6.27 1.75 0.32
N SER A 7 -6.32 0.75 1.20
CA SER A 7 -7.28 0.72 2.30
C SER A 7 -6.99 1.74 3.40
N LEU A 8 -5.76 2.29 3.47
CA LEU A 8 -5.46 3.43 4.35
C LEU A 8 -6.37 4.63 4.07
N ALA A 9 -6.67 4.88 2.78
CA ALA A 9 -7.55 5.99 2.39
C ALA A 9 -8.97 5.86 2.94
N VAL A 10 -9.45 4.64 3.16
CA VAL A 10 -10.77 4.40 3.76
C VAL A 10 -10.78 4.90 5.21
N GLY A 11 -9.81 4.46 6.01
CA GLY A 11 -9.70 4.90 7.40
C GLY A 11 -9.39 6.39 7.55
N LEU A 12 -8.58 6.96 6.65
CA LEU A 12 -8.32 8.40 6.62
C LEU A 12 -9.59 9.21 6.33
N ALA A 13 -10.45 8.74 5.41
CA ALA A 13 -11.73 9.39 5.14
C ALA A 13 -12.64 9.35 6.37
N GLU A 14 -12.77 8.19 7.01
CA GLU A 14 -13.58 8.02 8.22
C GLU A 14 -13.07 8.89 9.37
N LYS A 15 -11.73 8.97 9.56
CA LYS A 15 -11.11 9.82 10.58
C LYS A 15 -11.36 11.30 10.30
N ARG A 16 -11.23 11.74 9.05
CA ARG A 16 -11.41 13.11 8.62
C ARG A 16 -12.84 13.58 8.80
N ASP A 17 -13.80 12.78 8.39
CA ASP A 17 -15.22 13.13 8.38
C ASP A 17 -15.91 12.80 9.72
N GLY A 18 -15.26 12.02 10.59
CA GLY A 18 -15.81 11.55 11.86
C GLY A 18 -16.96 10.54 11.69
N GLU A 19 -17.09 9.93 10.51
CA GLU A 19 -18.18 9.04 10.14
C GLU A 19 -17.64 7.71 9.63
N ILE A 20 -18.08 6.60 10.25
CA ILE A 20 -17.76 5.24 9.79
C ILE A 20 -18.44 5.00 8.44
N GLY A 21 -17.67 4.54 7.46
CA GLY A 21 -18.15 4.31 6.10
C GLY A 21 -18.06 5.54 5.20
N ALA A 22 -17.51 6.67 5.68
CA ALA A 22 -17.17 7.80 4.82
C ALA A 22 -16.23 7.38 3.69
N VAL A 23 -16.45 7.89 2.50
CA VAL A 23 -15.71 7.50 1.30
C VAL A 23 -15.17 8.71 0.55
N HIS A 24 -13.85 8.71 0.34
CA HIS A 24 -13.15 9.67 -0.50
C HIS A 24 -12.56 8.93 -1.70
N TYR A 25 -13.36 8.76 -2.75
CA TYR A 25 -12.98 7.97 -3.94
C TYR A 25 -11.73 8.47 -4.63
N ASN A 26 -11.48 9.79 -4.67
CA ASN A 26 -10.29 10.35 -5.31
C ASN A 26 -9.00 9.88 -4.63
N SER A 27 -8.97 9.86 -3.30
CA SER A 27 -7.81 9.37 -2.54
C SER A 27 -7.60 7.88 -2.75
N GLN A 28 -8.68 7.09 -2.75
CA GLN A 28 -8.59 5.65 -3.03
C GLN A 28 -8.10 5.39 -4.46
N ALA A 29 -8.62 6.13 -5.45
CA ALA A 29 -8.20 6.01 -6.84
C ALA A 29 -6.72 6.38 -7.03
N ALA A 30 -6.26 7.45 -6.38
CA ALA A 30 -4.85 7.86 -6.43
C ALA A 30 -3.92 6.79 -5.85
N LEU A 31 -4.25 6.22 -4.69
CA LEU A 31 -3.49 5.12 -4.09
C LEU A 31 -3.55 3.84 -4.92
N PHE A 32 -4.69 3.54 -5.52
CA PHE A 32 -4.83 2.42 -6.45
C PHE A 32 -3.90 2.60 -7.67
N GLY A 33 -3.94 3.77 -8.29
CA GLY A 33 -3.10 4.08 -9.44
C GLY A 33 -1.60 4.01 -9.10
N GLN A 34 -1.21 4.54 -7.93
CA GLN A 34 0.17 4.42 -7.45
C GLN A 34 0.56 2.96 -7.20
N GLY A 35 -0.31 2.17 -6.59
CA GLY A 35 -0.09 0.74 -6.39
C GLY A 35 0.13 -0.01 -7.71
N VAL A 36 -0.68 0.27 -8.72
CA VAL A 36 -0.52 -0.32 -10.07
C VAL A 36 0.81 0.11 -10.70
N LYS A 37 1.19 1.38 -10.58
CA LYS A 37 2.48 1.89 -11.08
C LYS A 37 3.66 1.14 -10.44
N GLU A 38 3.67 0.99 -9.13
CA GLU A 38 4.74 0.28 -8.43
C GLU A 38 4.74 -1.23 -8.77
N MET A 39 3.56 -1.84 -8.99
CA MET A 39 3.47 -3.23 -9.46
C MET A 39 4.08 -3.42 -10.85
N ILE A 40 3.94 -2.45 -11.76
CA ILE A 40 4.60 -2.47 -13.07
C ILE A 40 6.12 -2.50 -12.88
N HIS A 41 6.68 -1.64 -12.03
CA HIS A 41 8.11 -1.62 -11.73
C HIS A 41 8.59 -2.96 -11.15
N LEU A 42 7.80 -3.59 -10.24
CA LEU A 42 8.14 -4.92 -9.72
C LEU A 42 8.14 -5.99 -10.81
N LEU A 43 7.17 -5.95 -11.74
CA LEU A 43 7.13 -6.88 -12.87
C LEU A 43 8.35 -6.72 -13.79
N GLU A 44 8.77 -5.49 -14.05
CA GLU A 44 9.97 -5.20 -14.85
C GLU A 44 11.23 -5.80 -14.20
N LEU A 45 11.37 -5.68 -12.87
CA LEU A 45 12.52 -6.22 -12.11
C LEU A 45 12.62 -7.76 -12.17
N ILE A 46 11.50 -8.45 -12.30
CA ILE A 46 11.47 -9.91 -12.40
C ILE A 46 11.36 -10.41 -13.85
N HIS A 47 11.54 -9.50 -14.81
CA HIS A 47 11.37 -9.78 -16.24
C HIS A 47 9.96 -10.31 -16.58
N GLY A 48 8.95 -9.93 -15.81
CA GLY A 48 7.55 -10.19 -16.10
C GLY A 48 7.07 -9.30 -17.25
N GLY A 49 6.27 -9.88 -18.16
CA GLY A 49 5.69 -9.08 -19.24
C GLY A 49 4.71 -8.03 -18.69
N PRO A 50 4.65 -6.83 -19.31
CA PRO A 50 3.75 -5.76 -18.85
C PRO A 50 2.26 -6.14 -18.91
N GLU A 51 1.88 -7.12 -19.74
CA GLU A 51 0.53 -7.68 -19.81
C GLU A 51 0.07 -8.31 -18.50
N ASN A 52 1.01 -8.80 -17.68
CA ASN A 52 0.69 -9.42 -16.39
C ASN A 52 0.12 -8.43 -15.36
N ILE A 53 0.26 -7.12 -15.59
CA ILE A 53 -0.35 -6.10 -14.71
C ILE A 53 -1.88 -6.20 -14.70
N ILE A 54 -2.51 -6.67 -15.78
CA ILE A 54 -3.96 -6.82 -15.87
C ILE A 54 -4.48 -7.73 -14.76
N HIS A 55 -3.79 -8.85 -14.52
CA HIS A 55 -4.16 -9.80 -13.47
C HIS A 55 -3.89 -9.20 -12.08
N GLY A 56 -2.75 -8.55 -11.90
CA GLY A 56 -2.39 -7.90 -10.63
C GLY A 56 -3.34 -6.74 -10.28
N ALA A 57 -3.69 -5.90 -11.24
CA ALA A 57 -4.63 -4.80 -11.04
C ALA A 57 -6.05 -5.31 -10.74
N GLY A 58 -6.47 -6.39 -11.41
CA GLY A 58 -7.77 -7.03 -11.15
C GLY A 58 -7.85 -7.61 -9.74
N ASP A 59 -6.82 -8.31 -9.29
CA ASP A 59 -6.73 -8.85 -7.93
C ASP A 59 -6.69 -7.71 -6.89
N LEU A 60 -5.90 -6.67 -7.13
CA LEU A 60 -5.86 -5.48 -6.29
C LEU A 60 -7.26 -4.86 -6.15
N TYR A 61 -7.97 -4.69 -7.27
CA TYR A 61 -9.32 -4.13 -7.29
C TYR A 61 -10.28 -4.91 -6.38
N VAL A 62 -10.33 -6.23 -6.53
CA VAL A 62 -11.22 -7.08 -5.71
C VAL A 62 -10.82 -7.02 -4.23
N THR A 63 -9.53 -7.06 -3.94
CA THR A 63 -9.00 -7.12 -2.57
C THR A 63 -9.27 -5.84 -1.77
N VAL A 64 -9.37 -4.68 -2.43
CA VAL A 64 -9.65 -3.41 -1.74
C VAL A 64 -11.11 -3.25 -1.29
N PHE A 65 -12.03 -4.06 -1.80
CA PHE A 65 -13.44 -4.00 -1.40
C PHE A 65 -13.80 -4.84 -0.20
N GLY A 66 -12.95 -5.76 0.23
CA GLY A 66 -13.30 -6.63 1.34
C GLY A 66 -12.12 -7.37 1.96
N GLY A 67 -12.44 -8.21 2.91
CA GLY A 67 -11.48 -9.09 3.55
C GLY A 67 -10.62 -8.42 4.64
N ARG A 68 -9.68 -9.20 5.14
CA ARG A 68 -8.83 -8.85 6.29
C ARG A 68 -7.85 -7.73 5.98
N THR A 69 -7.29 -7.71 4.76
CA THR A 69 -6.36 -6.67 4.32
C THR A 69 -7.03 -5.29 4.31
N ARG A 70 -8.28 -5.21 3.85
CA ARG A 70 -9.07 -3.98 3.94
C ARG A 70 -9.28 -3.55 5.38
N LYS A 71 -9.65 -4.48 6.27
CA LYS A 71 -9.90 -4.16 7.67
C LYS A 71 -8.68 -3.55 8.33
N ILE A 72 -7.50 -4.18 8.21
CA ILE A 72 -6.28 -3.64 8.84
C ILE A 72 -5.91 -2.29 8.25
N GLY A 73 -5.94 -2.11 6.93
CA GLY A 73 -5.65 -0.81 6.30
C GLY A 73 -6.61 0.28 6.78
N THR A 74 -7.90 -0.03 6.93
CA THR A 74 -8.88 0.92 7.47
C THR A 74 -8.59 1.29 8.93
N LEU A 75 -8.25 0.33 9.79
CA LEU A 75 -7.90 0.59 11.19
C LEU A 75 -6.66 1.48 11.31
N LEU A 76 -5.62 1.19 10.54
CA LEU A 76 -4.41 2.02 10.46
C LEU A 76 -4.72 3.44 9.98
N GLY A 77 -5.52 3.57 8.93
CA GLY A 77 -5.95 4.88 8.41
C GLY A 77 -6.79 5.69 9.40
N ARG A 78 -7.52 5.05 10.31
CA ARG A 78 -8.21 5.70 11.43
C ARG A 78 -7.24 6.24 12.49
N GLY A 79 -5.99 5.78 12.48
CA GLY A 79 -4.94 6.22 13.39
C GLY A 79 -4.58 5.20 14.47
N LEU A 80 -5.02 3.95 14.37
CA LEU A 80 -4.53 2.90 15.25
C LEU A 80 -3.07 2.59 14.88
N THR A 81 -2.28 2.23 15.88
CA THR A 81 -0.96 1.65 15.65
C THR A 81 -1.11 0.26 15.03
N PHE A 82 -0.04 -0.25 14.42
CA PHE A 82 -0.06 -1.59 13.85
C PHE A 82 -0.42 -2.66 14.89
N ASP A 83 0.14 -2.57 16.09
CA ASP A 83 -0.14 -3.50 17.18
C ASP A 83 -1.61 -3.45 17.61
N GLN A 84 -2.17 -2.25 17.79
CA GLN A 84 -3.58 -2.06 18.11
C GLN A 84 -4.50 -2.63 17.02
N ALA A 85 -4.17 -2.39 15.75
CA ALA A 85 -4.94 -2.94 14.65
C ALA A 85 -4.88 -4.48 14.58
N MET A 86 -3.74 -5.07 14.93
CA MET A 86 -3.59 -6.53 15.02
C MET A 86 -4.35 -7.13 16.20
N GLU A 87 -4.41 -6.45 17.34
CA GLU A 87 -5.23 -6.84 18.48
C GLU A 87 -6.72 -6.88 18.14
N GLU A 88 -7.23 -5.83 17.46
CA GLU A 88 -8.61 -5.77 16.96
C GLU A 88 -8.95 -6.94 16.01
N LEU A 89 -7.98 -7.44 15.28
CA LEU A 89 -8.12 -8.58 14.39
C LEU A 89 -7.86 -9.93 15.08
N GLN A 90 -7.73 -9.94 16.42
CA GLN A 90 -7.52 -11.15 17.24
C GLN A 90 -6.27 -11.95 16.81
N GLY A 91 -5.21 -11.30 16.41
CA GLY A 91 -3.95 -11.94 16.06
C GLY A 91 -4.00 -12.81 14.79
N VAL A 92 -4.99 -12.62 13.92
CA VAL A 92 -5.09 -13.36 12.67
C VAL A 92 -3.88 -13.06 11.79
N THR A 93 -3.15 -14.11 11.40
CA THR A 93 -2.04 -13.98 10.46
C THR A 93 -2.55 -13.44 9.12
N LEU A 94 -1.94 -12.35 8.66
CA LEU A 94 -2.26 -11.72 7.39
C LEU A 94 -1.12 -11.95 6.40
N GLU A 95 -1.38 -12.73 5.36
CA GLU A 95 -0.42 -12.96 4.27
C GLU A 95 0.03 -11.65 3.64
N SER A 96 -0.87 -10.66 3.53
CA SER A 96 -0.56 -9.33 3.00
C SER A 96 0.54 -8.62 3.76
N ILE A 97 0.62 -8.77 5.08
CA ILE A 97 1.67 -8.20 5.93
C ILE A 97 3.02 -8.87 5.62
N VAL A 98 3.03 -10.20 5.57
CA VAL A 98 4.24 -10.97 5.27
C VAL A 98 4.78 -10.62 3.88
N ILE A 99 3.89 -10.53 2.88
CA ILE A 99 4.25 -10.17 1.51
C ILE A 99 4.76 -8.72 1.46
N ALA A 100 4.09 -7.76 2.10
CA ALA A 100 4.52 -6.37 2.15
C ALA A 100 5.93 -6.24 2.71
N THR A 101 6.19 -6.82 3.88
CA THR A 101 7.52 -6.80 4.53
C THR A 101 8.60 -7.46 3.68
N ARG A 102 8.31 -8.61 3.07
CA ARG A 102 9.29 -9.33 2.22
C ARG A 102 9.60 -8.56 0.95
N THR A 103 8.58 -7.99 0.30
CA THR A 103 8.75 -7.21 -0.93
C THR A 103 9.54 -5.93 -0.64
N ALA A 104 9.20 -5.20 0.42
CA ALA A 104 9.93 -4.01 0.83
C ALA A 104 11.41 -4.31 1.13
N ARG A 105 11.68 -5.40 1.84
CA ARG A 105 13.05 -5.86 2.12
C ARG A 105 13.81 -6.19 0.81
N ALA A 106 13.17 -6.83 -0.15
CA ALA A 106 13.78 -7.14 -1.43
C ALA A 106 14.12 -5.85 -2.21
N VAL A 107 13.19 -4.89 -2.25
CA VAL A 107 13.39 -3.58 -2.91
C VAL A 107 14.53 -2.80 -2.24
N ARG A 108 14.61 -2.77 -0.89
CA ARG A 108 15.73 -2.14 -0.17
C ARG A 108 17.08 -2.75 -0.56
N LYS A 109 17.17 -4.09 -0.65
CA LYS A 109 18.40 -4.77 -1.09
C LYS A 109 18.79 -4.47 -2.53
N LEU A 110 17.81 -4.29 -3.41
CA LEU A 110 18.07 -3.89 -4.79
C LEU A 110 18.53 -2.43 -4.86
N ALA A 111 17.97 -1.56 -4.01
CA ALA A 111 18.41 -0.17 -3.91
C ALA A 111 19.85 -0.04 -3.39
N GLU A 112 20.23 -0.83 -2.38
CA GLU A 112 21.62 -0.91 -1.89
C GLU A 112 22.61 -1.32 -2.98
N ARG A 113 22.16 -2.08 -3.99
CA ARG A 113 22.96 -2.49 -5.15
C ARG A 113 22.90 -1.50 -6.31
N GLY A 114 22.17 -0.39 -6.17
CA GLY A 114 21.99 0.60 -7.22
C GLY A 114 21.10 0.15 -8.40
N VAL A 115 20.28 -0.89 -8.20
CA VAL A 115 19.40 -1.43 -9.26
C VAL A 115 18.12 -0.62 -9.38
N VAL A 116 17.59 -0.12 -8.25
CA VAL A 116 16.37 0.69 -8.18
C VAL A 116 16.55 1.87 -7.24
N SER A 117 15.65 2.85 -7.30
CA SER A 117 15.49 3.87 -6.27
C SER A 117 14.35 3.49 -5.33
N LEU A 118 14.46 3.76 -4.03
CA LEU A 118 13.35 3.63 -3.10
C LEU A 118 12.22 4.63 -3.42
N ASP A 119 12.55 5.74 -4.07
CA ASP A 119 11.58 6.74 -4.51
C ASP A 119 10.67 6.24 -5.66
N ASP A 120 11.02 5.11 -6.29
CA ASP A 120 10.15 4.44 -7.26
C ASP A 120 9.02 3.64 -6.59
N PHE A 121 9.11 3.44 -5.26
CA PHE A 121 8.20 2.60 -4.46
C PHE A 121 7.66 3.33 -3.22
N PRO A 122 7.21 4.58 -3.32
CA PRO A 122 6.84 5.38 -2.15
C PRO A 122 5.68 4.78 -1.35
N LEU A 123 4.69 4.16 -1.99
CA LEU A 123 3.57 3.55 -1.30
C LEU A 123 4.00 2.27 -0.56
N LEU A 124 4.78 1.40 -1.20
CA LEU A 124 5.31 0.19 -0.58
C LEU A 124 6.19 0.53 0.63
N MET A 125 7.09 1.52 0.50
CA MET A 125 7.96 1.95 1.58
C MET A 125 7.18 2.57 2.74
N HIS A 126 6.12 3.31 2.46
CA HIS A 126 5.26 3.87 3.50
C HIS A 126 4.50 2.78 4.27
N VAL A 127 3.93 1.80 3.56
CA VAL A 127 3.28 0.63 4.18
C VAL A 127 4.27 -0.15 5.05
N ASP A 128 5.50 -0.36 4.57
CA ASP A 128 6.54 -1.03 5.34
C ASP A 128 6.92 -0.27 6.61
N ALA A 129 7.06 1.05 6.54
CA ALA A 129 7.35 1.89 7.69
C ALA A 129 6.23 1.84 8.76
N ILE A 130 4.95 1.83 8.34
CA ILE A 130 3.83 1.67 9.27
C ILE A 130 3.90 0.31 9.98
N ILE A 131 4.17 -0.77 9.25
CA ILE A 131 4.17 -2.13 9.79
C ILE A 131 5.38 -2.39 10.69
N ASN A 132 6.58 -2.01 10.25
CA ASN A 132 7.83 -2.45 10.84
C ASN A 132 8.57 -1.37 11.65
N GLU A 133 8.23 -0.10 11.45
CA GLU A 133 8.89 1.03 12.10
C GLU A 133 7.94 1.84 13.00
N GLY A 134 6.64 1.49 13.00
CA GLY A 134 5.62 2.18 13.80
C GLY A 134 5.32 3.60 13.31
N ALA A 135 5.56 3.88 12.02
CA ALA A 135 5.27 5.18 11.44
C ALA A 135 3.76 5.47 11.45
N GLU A 136 3.41 6.73 11.64
CA GLU A 136 2.02 7.19 11.46
C GLU A 136 1.62 7.15 9.97
N VAL A 137 0.31 7.07 9.73
CA VAL A 137 -0.21 7.11 8.36
C VAL A 137 -0.19 8.54 7.86
N ASP A 138 0.81 8.86 7.06
CA ASP A 138 0.99 10.12 6.34
C ASP A 138 1.37 9.82 4.90
N ILE A 139 0.37 9.81 4.02
CA ILE A 139 0.55 9.38 2.63
C ILE A 139 1.48 10.35 1.91
N PRO A 140 2.59 9.87 1.33
CA PRO A 140 3.58 10.72 0.64
C PRO A 140 3.09 11.14 -0.75
N TRP A 141 1.99 11.94 -0.79
CA TRP A 141 1.33 12.36 -2.04
C TRP A 141 2.29 13.06 -3.01
N GLU A 142 3.22 13.82 -2.50
CA GLU A 142 4.22 14.56 -3.28
C GLU A 142 5.16 13.65 -4.08
N LYS A 143 5.32 12.38 -3.63
CA LYS A 143 6.15 11.39 -4.31
C LYS A 143 5.41 10.62 -5.42
N PHE A 144 4.09 10.77 -5.50
CA PHE A 144 3.28 10.04 -6.49
C PHE A 144 3.28 10.70 -7.86
N THR A 145 3.53 11.99 -7.91
CA THR A 145 3.56 12.77 -9.14
C THR A 145 4.97 12.86 -9.70
N THR A 146 5.36 11.86 -10.47
CA THR A 146 6.44 12.09 -11.44
C THR A 146 5.76 12.35 -12.78
N ILE A 147 5.43 13.61 -13.06
CA ILE A 147 5.20 14.03 -14.44
C ILE A 147 6.59 13.98 -15.08
N VAL A 148 6.82 12.97 -15.89
CA VAL A 148 8.00 12.97 -16.78
C VAL A 148 7.70 14.03 -17.81
N GLU A 149 8.22 15.23 -17.61
CA GLU A 149 8.34 16.20 -18.69
C GLU A 149 9.23 15.56 -19.77
N LYS A 150 8.61 15.29 -20.93
CA LYS A 150 9.31 14.83 -22.13
C LYS A 150 9.94 16.03 -22.83
#